data_c7706d4b43c30ada5ba83d0b56623fab
#
_entry.id   c7706d4b43c30ada5ba83d0b56623fab
#
_cell.length_a   1.000
_cell.length_b   1.000
_cell.length_c   1.000
_cell.angle_alpha   90.00
_cell.angle_beta   90.00
_cell.angle_gamma   90.00
#
_symmetry.space_group_name_H-M   'P 1'
#
loop_
_entity.id
_entity.type
_entity.pdbx_description
1 polymer ?
#
loop_
_entity_poly.entity_id
_entity_poly.type
_entity_poly.pdbx_seq_one_letter_code
_entity_poly.pdbx_strand_id
1 'polypeptide(L)'
;TPTKPNSPYGISKLKAEEIHKAWQEKNSERKLLIVRPGVIFGAGENGNVTRMLKALKRGYFVFAGNKDTAKAGGYVKELCRSMVWMWQRQLQNNSAQELYNFTVEPTPTVGQYVTAINKVLGKPSRTINLPYGLLMFGAQVIQRLSSIVGRTAGINPARIRKLRRSNYIVAEVLQKAGYKYHYDLDSAMRDWQNERPQDWN
;
A
#
# COMPACT_ATOMS: atom_id res chain seq x y z
N THR A 1 5.26 -14.19 -10.78
CA THR A 1 4.93 -13.22 -11.84
C THR A 1 6.19 -12.51 -12.27
N PRO A 2 6.50 -12.42 -13.58
CA PRO A 2 7.68 -11.71 -14.07
C PRO A 2 7.61 -10.23 -13.70
N THR A 3 8.73 -9.68 -13.23
CA THR A 3 8.85 -8.27 -12.88
C THR A 3 9.09 -7.44 -14.14
N LYS A 4 8.15 -6.55 -14.48
CA LYS A 4 8.30 -5.59 -15.60
C LYS A 4 8.12 -4.17 -15.05
N PRO A 5 9.16 -3.60 -14.41
CA PRO A 5 9.06 -2.25 -13.87
C PRO A 5 8.99 -1.23 -15.00
N ASN A 6 8.05 -0.29 -14.89
CA ASN A 6 7.81 0.79 -15.84
C ASN A 6 8.11 2.18 -15.26
N SER A 7 8.81 2.24 -14.14
CA SER A 7 9.20 3.48 -13.48
C SER A 7 10.65 3.42 -13.02
N PRO A 8 11.37 4.55 -12.93
CA PRO A 8 12.74 4.60 -12.41
C PRO A 8 12.85 3.97 -11.02
N TYR A 9 11.85 4.22 -10.14
CA TYR A 9 11.77 3.59 -8.82
C TYR A 9 11.68 2.07 -8.90
N GLY A 10 10.78 1.54 -9.74
CA GLY A 10 10.64 0.08 -9.89
C GLY A 10 11.90 -0.56 -10.46
N ILE A 11 12.55 0.09 -11.42
CA ILE A 11 13.83 -0.36 -12.01
C ILE A 11 14.92 -0.39 -10.94
N SER A 12 15.04 0.65 -10.10
CA SER A 12 16.05 0.69 -9.04
C SER A 12 15.84 -0.41 -7.99
N LYS A 13 14.57 -0.72 -7.65
CA LYS A 13 14.25 -1.82 -6.73
C LYS A 13 14.58 -3.18 -7.31
N LEU A 14 14.30 -3.40 -8.60
CA LEU A 14 14.69 -4.65 -9.26
C LEU A 14 16.20 -4.84 -9.29
N LYS A 15 16.96 -3.79 -9.62
CA LYS A 15 18.43 -3.84 -9.57
C LYS A 15 18.96 -4.12 -8.16
N ALA A 16 18.34 -3.55 -7.13
CA ALA A 16 18.69 -3.85 -5.75
C ALA A 16 18.50 -5.35 -5.42
N GLU A 17 17.38 -5.95 -5.87
CA GLU A 17 17.17 -7.39 -5.72
C GLU A 17 18.26 -8.22 -6.42
N GLU A 18 18.64 -7.85 -7.64
CA GLU A 18 19.69 -8.52 -8.43
C GLU A 18 21.06 -8.45 -7.69
N ILE A 19 21.40 -7.28 -7.17
CA ILE A 19 22.65 -7.08 -6.40
C ILE A 19 22.67 -7.96 -5.14
N HIS A 20 21.55 -8.00 -4.39
CA HIS A 20 21.47 -8.83 -3.18
C HIS A 20 21.53 -10.33 -3.50
N LYS A 21 20.91 -10.77 -4.59
CA LYS A 21 21.03 -12.17 -5.05
C LYS A 21 22.45 -12.51 -5.42
N ALA A 22 23.11 -11.70 -6.21
CA ALA A 22 24.51 -11.90 -6.57
C ALA A 22 25.46 -11.85 -5.34
N TRP A 23 25.12 -11.08 -4.31
CA TRP A 23 25.84 -11.09 -3.04
C TRP A 23 25.64 -12.40 -2.29
N GLN A 24 24.42 -12.91 -2.25
CA GLN A 24 24.11 -14.16 -1.56
C GLN A 24 24.79 -15.36 -2.26
N GLU A 25 24.76 -15.41 -3.59
CA GLU A 25 25.33 -16.49 -4.41
C GLU A 25 26.86 -16.66 -4.22
N LYS A 26 27.56 -15.62 -3.79
CA LYS A 26 29.01 -15.67 -3.54
C LYS A 26 29.43 -16.46 -2.30
N ASN A 27 28.49 -16.82 -1.42
CA ASN A 27 28.77 -17.58 -0.20
C ASN A 27 27.51 -18.33 0.26
N SER A 28 27.60 -19.66 0.36
CA SER A 28 26.51 -20.54 0.75
C SER A 28 25.98 -20.31 2.18
N GLU A 29 26.79 -19.72 3.06
CA GLU A 29 26.39 -19.38 4.43
C GLU A 29 25.45 -18.16 4.48
N ARG A 30 25.40 -17.37 3.43
CA ARG A 30 24.54 -16.20 3.37
C ARG A 30 23.09 -16.60 3.13
N LYS A 31 22.19 -15.98 3.87
CA LYS A 31 20.75 -16.14 3.71
C LYS A 31 20.16 -14.82 3.22
N LEU A 32 19.23 -14.89 2.27
CA LEU A 32 18.57 -13.72 1.69
C LEU A 32 17.05 -13.87 1.76
N LEU A 33 16.39 -12.96 2.45
CA LEU A 33 14.93 -12.83 2.45
C LEU A 33 14.53 -11.54 1.73
N ILE A 34 13.77 -11.68 0.65
CA ILE A 34 13.23 -10.55 -0.11
C ILE A 34 11.72 -10.46 0.12
N VAL A 35 11.24 -9.31 0.55
CA VAL A 35 9.81 -9.03 0.63
C VAL A 35 9.43 -7.93 -0.37
N ARG A 36 8.33 -8.16 -1.09
CA ARG A 36 7.71 -7.18 -2.02
C ARG A 36 6.35 -6.77 -1.46
N PRO A 37 6.31 -5.73 -0.63
CA PRO A 37 5.07 -5.30 -0.02
C PRO A 37 4.21 -4.48 -1.00
N GLY A 38 2.89 -4.50 -0.80
CA GLY A 38 1.97 -3.49 -1.30
C GLY A 38 2.21 -2.13 -0.64
N VAL A 39 1.22 -1.26 -0.63
CA VAL A 39 1.31 0.03 0.08
C VAL A 39 1.30 -0.21 1.58
N ILE A 40 2.40 0.12 2.26
CA ILE A 40 2.48 -0.03 3.72
C ILE A 40 1.93 1.20 4.42
N PHE A 41 1.11 0.95 5.46
CA PHE A 41 0.51 1.97 6.30
C PHE A 41 0.73 1.66 7.80
N GLY A 42 0.55 2.68 8.63
CA GLY A 42 0.70 2.58 10.08
C GLY A 42 1.17 3.89 10.69
N ALA A 43 1.57 3.86 11.95
CA ALA A 43 2.00 5.02 12.72
C ALA A 43 3.15 5.77 12.01
N GLY A 44 2.95 7.08 11.77
CA GLY A 44 3.93 7.93 11.10
C GLY A 44 4.00 7.83 9.57
N GLU A 45 3.11 7.06 8.93
CA GLU A 45 3.00 7.04 7.47
C GLU A 45 2.56 8.41 6.94
N ASN A 46 3.18 8.90 5.88
CA ASN A 46 2.84 10.18 5.23
C ASN A 46 2.36 10.01 3.77
N GLY A 47 1.92 8.82 3.41
CA GLY A 47 1.55 8.45 2.06
C GLY A 47 0.05 8.53 1.76
N ASN A 48 -0.44 7.49 1.08
CA ASN A 48 -1.80 7.49 0.53
C ASN A 48 -2.87 7.21 1.58
N VAL A 49 -2.60 6.32 2.56
CA VAL A 49 -3.58 5.97 3.58
C VAL A 49 -3.75 7.12 4.58
N THR A 50 -2.67 7.77 4.97
CA THR A 50 -2.75 9.00 5.79
C THR A 50 -3.49 10.14 5.08
N ARG A 51 -3.30 10.31 3.76
CA ARG A 51 -4.09 11.32 3.01
C ARG A 51 -5.56 10.97 2.97
N MET A 52 -5.90 9.69 2.84
CA MET A 52 -7.29 9.21 2.93
C MET A 52 -7.87 9.49 4.32
N LEU A 53 -7.16 9.15 5.38
CA LEU A 53 -7.53 9.45 6.76
C LEU A 53 -7.80 10.96 6.95
N LYS A 54 -6.89 11.82 6.51
CA LYS A 54 -7.05 13.28 6.60
C LYS A 54 -8.28 13.80 5.84
N ALA A 55 -8.61 13.21 4.69
CA ALA A 55 -9.81 13.57 3.95
C ALA A 55 -11.09 13.13 4.69
N LEU A 56 -11.12 11.90 5.19
CA LEU A 56 -12.25 11.35 5.94
C LEU A 56 -12.48 12.09 7.26
N LYS A 57 -11.44 12.53 7.96
CA LYS A 57 -11.53 13.40 9.14
C LYS A 57 -12.27 14.71 8.82
N ARG A 58 -12.04 15.29 7.65
CA ARG A 58 -12.75 16.50 7.18
C ARG A 58 -14.20 16.23 6.79
N GLY A 59 -14.66 14.99 6.91
CA GLY A 59 -16.03 14.60 6.68
C GLY A 59 -16.40 14.27 5.23
N TYR A 60 -15.45 14.22 4.29
CA TYR A 60 -15.72 13.87 2.89
C TYR A 60 -14.61 13.05 2.26
N PHE A 61 -14.97 12.19 1.32
CA PHE A 61 -14.03 11.46 0.49
C PHE A 61 -14.57 11.31 -0.94
N VAL A 62 -13.71 11.50 -1.91
CA VAL A 62 -14.07 11.37 -3.34
C VAL A 62 -13.44 10.11 -3.89
N PHE A 63 -14.28 9.17 -4.34
CA PHE A 63 -13.80 8.02 -5.10
C PHE A 63 -13.46 8.44 -6.52
N ALA A 64 -12.25 8.20 -6.94
CA ALA A 64 -11.81 8.40 -8.32
C ALA A 64 -12.22 7.19 -9.19
N GLY A 65 -13.49 7.05 -9.47
CA GLY A 65 -14.08 5.91 -10.17
C GLY A 65 -14.73 4.91 -9.22
N ASN A 66 -14.37 3.61 -9.32
CA ASN A 66 -15.03 2.55 -8.56
C ASN A 66 -14.43 2.38 -7.15
N LYS A 67 -15.30 2.38 -6.12
CA LYS A 67 -14.94 2.07 -4.72
C LYS A 67 -14.35 0.65 -4.55
N ASP A 68 -14.70 -0.27 -5.46
CA ASP A 68 -14.26 -1.66 -5.44
C ASP A 68 -12.88 -1.86 -6.10
N THR A 69 -12.21 -0.78 -6.48
CA THR A 69 -10.83 -0.83 -6.97
C THR A 69 -9.92 -1.42 -5.91
N ALA A 70 -9.32 -2.58 -6.20
CA ALA A 70 -8.39 -3.24 -5.29
C ALA A 70 -7.11 -2.40 -5.12
N LYS A 71 -6.66 -2.28 -3.87
CA LYS A 71 -5.43 -1.58 -3.49
C LYS A 71 -4.66 -2.42 -2.49
N ALA A 72 -3.75 -3.24 -3.01
CA ALA A 72 -2.88 -4.04 -2.15
C ALA A 72 -2.11 -3.13 -1.20
N GLY A 73 -2.23 -3.43 0.08
CA GLY A 73 -1.54 -2.72 1.13
C GLY A 73 -1.46 -3.56 2.38
N GLY A 74 -0.63 -3.14 3.34
CA GLY A 74 -0.41 -3.89 4.54
C GLY A 74 -0.06 -3.01 5.73
N TYR A 75 -0.41 -3.50 6.90
CA TYR A 75 -0.05 -2.85 8.14
C TYR A 75 1.43 -3.11 8.47
N VAL A 76 2.16 -2.08 8.88
CA VAL A 76 3.60 -2.16 9.11
C VAL A 76 3.99 -3.22 10.14
N LYS A 77 3.24 -3.34 11.25
CA LYS A 77 3.53 -4.36 12.27
C LYS A 77 3.29 -5.77 11.72
N GLU A 78 2.27 -5.96 10.90
CA GLU A 78 2.03 -7.27 10.26
C GLU A 78 3.13 -7.61 9.25
N LEU A 79 3.62 -6.63 8.49
CA LEU A 79 4.79 -6.82 7.64
C LEU A 79 6.00 -7.28 8.46
N CYS A 80 6.33 -6.59 9.56
CA CYS A 80 7.44 -6.97 10.43
C CYS A 80 7.27 -8.39 11.00
N ARG A 81 6.06 -8.76 11.46
CA ARG A 81 5.74 -10.11 11.93
C ARG A 81 5.95 -11.15 10.84
N SER A 82 5.47 -10.89 9.63
CA SER A 82 5.65 -11.79 8.49
C SER A 82 7.12 -11.97 8.12
N MET A 83 7.93 -10.91 8.22
CA MET A 83 9.38 -10.98 7.95
C MET A 83 10.08 -11.87 8.97
N VAL A 84 9.80 -11.69 10.27
CA VAL A 84 10.39 -12.52 11.34
C VAL A 84 9.97 -13.97 11.17
N TRP A 85 8.69 -14.24 10.90
CA TRP A 85 8.17 -15.57 10.70
C TRP A 85 8.79 -16.27 9.48
N MET A 86 8.87 -15.56 8.35
CA MET A 86 9.51 -16.08 7.12
C MET A 86 11.00 -16.32 7.31
N TRP A 87 11.68 -15.45 8.06
CA TRP A 87 13.08 -15.63 8.38
C TRP A 87 13.32 -16.90 9.23
N GLN A 88 12.53 -17.11 10.28
CA GLN A 88 12.59 -18.32 11.10
C GLN A 88 12.35 -19.58 10.26
N ARG A 89 11.34 -19.56 9.39
CA ARG A 89 11.05 -20.65 8.47
C ARG A 89 12.19 -20.89 7.49
N GLN A 90 12.80 -19.84 6.96
CA GLN A 90 13.95 -19.94 6.06
C GLN A 90 15.13 -20.64 6.75
N LEU A 91 15.40 -20.32 8.01
CA LEU A 91 16.45 -20.98 8.81
C LEU A 91 16.13 -22.45 9.05
N GLN A 92 14.90 -22.79 9.43
CA GLN A 92 14.45 -24.17 9.65
C GLN A 92 14.57 -25.03 8.39
N ASN A 93 14.20 -24.48 7.25
CA ASN A 93 14.26 -25.17 5.95
C ASN A 93 15.66 -25.14 5.32
N ASN A 94 16.61 -24.49 5.93
CA ASN A 94 17.95 -24.22 5.40
C ASN A 94 17.93 -23.62 3.97
N SER A 95 16.91 -22.84 3.64
CA SER A 95 16.78 -22.20 2.33
C SER A 95 17.77 -21.04 2.18
N ALA A 96 18.51 -20.99 1.08
CA ALA A 96 19.48 -19.92 0.82
C ALA A 96 18.79 -18.59 0.46
N GLN A 97 17.71 -18.67 -0.32
CA GLN A 97 16.93 -17.51 -0.76
C GLN A 97 15.43 -17.75 -0.60
N GLU A 98 14.74 -16.76 -0.05
CA GLU A 98 13.28 -16.72 0.00
C GLU A 98 12.80 -15.38 -0.55
N LEU A 99 11.68 -15.41 -1.29
CA LEU A 99 11.02 -14.22 -1.81
C LEU A 99 9.52 -14.36 -1.66
N TYR A 100 8.87 -13.33 -1.12
CA TYR A 100 7.42 -13.32 -1.02
C TYR A 100 6.81 -11.94 -1.24
N ASN A 101 5.57 -11.91 -1.71
CA ASN A 101 4.75 -10.72 -1.75
C ASN A 101 4.00 -10.56 -0.42
N PHE A 102 3.82 -9.32 0.04
CA PHE A 102 3.08 -9.04 1.26
C PHE A 102 1.93 -8.05 1.00
N THR A 103 0.76 -8.41 1.46
CA THR A 103 -0.45 -7.57 1.49
C THR A 103 -1.39 -8.12 2.56
N VAL A 104 -2.34 -7.31 3.03
CA VAL A 104 -3.49 -7.83 3.81
C VAL A 104 -4.29 -8.80 2.94
N GLU A 105 -4.76 -9.86 3.52
CA GLU A 105 -5.59 -10.87 2.85
C GLU A 105 -7.02 -10.90 3.44
N PRO A 106 -8.03 -10.88 2.56
CA PRO A 106 -7.95 -10.64 1.10
C PRO A 106 -7.48 -9.23 0.76
N THR A 107 -6.93 -9.04 -0.45
CA THR A 107 -6.50 -7.70 -0.92
C THR A 107 -7.64 -6.70 -0.80
N PRO A 108 -7.51 -5.63 0.01
CA PRO A 108 -8.60 -4.72 0.27
C PRO A 108 -8.89 -3.78 -0.90
N THR A 109 -10.14 -3.33 -0.97
CA THR A 109 -10.58 -2.27 -1.89
C THR A 109 -10.47 -0.89 -1.25
N VAL A 110 -10.51 0.17 -2.07
CA VAL A 110 -10.56 1.55 -1.56
C VAL A 110 -11.77 1.75 -0.63
N GLY A 111 -12.92 1.15 -0.97
CA GLY A 111 -14.12 1.21 -0.13
C GLY A 111 -13.92 0.57 1.23
N GLN A 112 -13.22 -0.57 1.31
CA GLN A 112 -12.92 -1.24 2.58
C GLN A 112 -11.97 -0.40 3.46
N TYR A 113 -10.96 0.26 2.88
CA TYR A 113 -10.14 1.22 3.63
C TYR A 113 -10.98 2.36 4.22
N VAL A 114 -11.88 2.95 3.41
CA VAL A 114 -12.78 4.03 3.86
C VAL A 114 -13.67 3.54 5.00
N THR A 115 -14.24 2.34 4.88
CA THR A 115 -15.09 1.74 5.93
C THR A 115 -14.31 1.51 7.22
N ALA A 116 -13.12 0.92 7.15
CA ALA A 116 -12.28 0.65 8.33
C ALA A 116 -11.87 1.95 9.04
N ILE A 117 -11.46 2.98 8.29
CA ILE A 117 -11.11 4.28 8.87
C ILE A 117 -12.34 4.94 9.52
N ASN A 118 -13.50 4.94 8.87
CA ASN A 118 -14.73 5.53 9.43
C ASN A 118 -15.18 4.83 10.72
N LYS A 119 -15.01 3.51 10.83
CA LYS A 119 -15.28 2.76 12.07
C LYS A 119 -14.43 3.28 13.23
N VAL A 120 -13.15 3.54 12.98
CA VAL A 120 -12.23 4.07 14.00
C VAL A 120 -12.53 5.53 14.33
N LEU A 121 -12.89 6.35 13.33
CA LEU A 121 -13.30 7.75 13.54
C LEU A 121 -14.64 7.87 14.27
N GLY A 122 -15.41 6.79 14.41
CA GLY A 122 -16.74 6.79 15.05
C GLY A 122 -17.80 7.60 14.31
N LYS A 123 -17.55 7.98 13.04
CA LYS A 123 -18.48 8.78 12.25
C LYS A 123 -18.44 8.39 10.77
N PRO A 124 -19.59 8.38 10.07
CA PRO A 124 -19.62 8.22 8.65
C PRO A 124 -19.10 9.50 7.97
N SER A 125 -18.29 9.34 6.93
CA SER A 125 -17.89 10.45 6.06
C SER A 125 -18.78 10.47 4.81
N ARG A 126 -19.07 11.66 4.28
CA ARG A 126 -19.73 11.78 2.99
C ARG A 126 -18.80 11.26 1.90
N THR A 127 -19.26 10.26 1.17
CA THR A 127 -18.51 9.71 0.03
C THR A 127 -19.19 10.13 -1.27
N ILE A 128 -18.40 10.62 -2.20
CA ILE A 128 -18.88 11.08 -3.51
C ILE A 128 -18.21 10.21 -4.57
N ASN A 129 -19.02 9.59 -5.41
CA ASN A 129 -18.54 8.89 -6.60
C ASN A 129 -18.57 9.88 -7.77
N LEU A 130 -17.40 10.38 -8.17
CA LEU A 130 -17.30 11.21 -9.35
C LEU A 130 -16.95 10.35 -10.58
N PRO A 131 -17.69 10.51 -11.69
CA PRO A 131 -17.32 9.89 -12.95
C PRO A 131 -15.88 10.25 -13.33
N TYR A 132 -15.14 9.27 -13.83
CA TYR A 132 -13.73 9.46 -14.17
C TYR A 132 -13.47 10.61 -15.14
N GLY A 133 -14.35 10.77 -16.16
CA GLY A 133 -14.25 11.85 -17.12
C GLY A 133 -14.31 13.24 -16.47
N LEU A 134 -15.20 13.41 -15.50
CA LEU A 134 -15.35 14.68 -14.77
C LEU A 134 -14.12 14.98 -13.91
N LEU A 135 -13.57 13.96 -13.24
CA LEU A 135 -12.33 14.09 -12.47
C LEU A 135 -11.13 14.43 -13.36
N MET A 136 -11.02 13.81 -14.52
CA MET A 136 -9.96 14.09 -15.49
C MET A 136 -10.07 15.51 -16.05
N PHE A 137 -11.28 15.94 -16.41
CA PHE A 137 -11.52 17.31 -16.88
C PHE A 137 -11.15 18.34 -15.79
N GLY A 138 -11.64 18.16 -14.57
CA GLY A 138 -11.29 19.04 -13.45
C GLY A 138 -9.78 19.09 -13.17
N ALA A 139 -9.09 17.95 -13.23
CA ALA A 139 -7.65 17.90 -13.03
C ALA A 139 -6.87 18.63 -14.15
N GLN A 140 -7.32 18.55 -15.40
CA GLN A 140 -6.72 19.28 -16.51
C GLN A 140 -6.90 20.80 -16.35
N VAL A 141 -8.10 21.24 -15.96
CA VAL A 141 -8.38 22.66 -15.68
C VAL A 141 -7.48 23.17 -14.55
N ILE A 142 -7.44 22.45 -13.41
CA ILE A 142 -6.60 22.80 -12.27
C ILE A 142 -5.13 22.85 -12.66
N GLN A 143 -4.64 21.89 -13.44
CA GLN A 143 -3.26 21.85 -13.91
C GLN A 143 -2.93 23.06 -14.78
N ARG A 144 -3.81 23.44 -15.72
CA ARG A 144 -3.64 24.62 -16.58
C ARG A 144 -3.61 25.92 -15.76
N LEU A 145 -4.55 26.08 -14.84
CA LEU A 145 -4.60 27.27 -13.97
C LEU A 145 -3.37 27.37 -13.07
N SER A 146 -2.93 26.24 -12.51
CA SER A 146 -1.74 26.19 -11.64
C SER A 146 -0.45 26.51 -12.38
N SER A 147 -0.34 26.12 -13.66
CA SER A 147 0.82 26.47 -14.50
C SER A 147 0.90 27.96 -14.80
N ILE A 148 -0.24 28.65 -14.89
CA ILE A 148 -0.30 30.12 -15.08
C ILE A 148 0.19 30.84 -13.81
N VAL A 149 -0.11 30.30 -12.63
CA VAL A 149 0.26 30.90 -11.32
C VAL A 149 1.64 30.43 -10.82
N GLY A 150 2.37 29.61 -11.61
CA GLY A 150 3.69 29.09 -11.23
C GLY A 150 3.68 28.10 -10.04
N ARG A 151 2.52 27.51 -9.70
CA ARG A 151 2.37 26.56 -8.60
C ARG A 151 2.12 25.14 -9.13
N THR A 152 2.69 24.14 -8.48
CA THR A 152 2.39 22.74 -8.80
C THR A 152 1.06 22.33 -8.19
N ALA A 153 0.09 21.94 -9.03
CA ALA A 153 -1.19 21.43 -8.55
C ALA A 153 -1.02 20.12 -7.78
N GLY A 154 -1.62 20.04 -6.60
CA GLY A 154 -1.66 18.81 -5.79
C GLY A 154 -2.42 17.66 -6.48
N ILE A 155 -3.34 18.00 -7.41
CA ILE A 155 -4.13 17.08 -8.22
C ILE A 155 -3.71 17.27 -9.68
N ASN A 156 -3.32 16.17 -10.33
CA ASN A 156 -2.99 16.17 -11.75
C ASN A 156 -3.50 14.89 -12.44
N PRO A 157 -3.69 14.90 -13.79
CA PRO A 157 -4.22 13.77 -14.53
C PRO A 157 -3.46 12.45 -14.33
N ALA A 158 -2.13 12.50 -14.13
CA ALA A 158 -1.32 11.32 -13.90
C ALA A 158 -1.65 10.66 -12.53
N ARG A 159 -1.94 11.44 -11.50
CA ARG A 159 -2.39 10.92 -10.20
C ARG A 159 -3.76 10.27 -10.30
N ILE A 160 -4.72 10.89 -11.02
CA ILE A 160 -6.07 10.32 -11.20
C ILE A 160 -6.00 8.99 -11.96
N ARG A 161 -5.17 8.89 -13.01
CA ARG A 161 -4.95 7.62 -13.71
C ARG A 161 -4.43 6.52 -12.79
N LYS A 162 -3.50 6.85 -11.88
CA LYS A 162 -2.98 5.89 -10.87
C LYS A 162 -4.04 5.46 -9.86
N LEU A 163 -4.95 6.35 -9.46
CA LEU A 163 -6.03 6.01 -8.52
C LEU A 163 -7.00 4.99 -9.10
N ARG A 164 -7.31 5.05 -10.40
CA ARG A 164 -8.19 4.09 -11.08
C ARG A 164 -7.53 2.71 -11.28
N ARG A 165 -6.21 2.63 -11.39
CA ARG A 165 -5.53 1.37 -11.66
C ARG A 165 -5.63 0.45 -10.44
N SER A 166 -6.27 -0.70 -10.63
CA SER A 166 -6.26 -1.76 -9.62
C SER A 166 -4.82 -2.25 -9.37
N ASN A 167 -4.51 -2.47 -8.10
CA ASN A 167 -3.27 -3.10 -7.68
C ASN A 167 -3.64 -4.32 -6.84
N TYR A 168 -3.81 -5.45 -7.50
CA TYR A 168 -4.12 -6.72 -6.86
C TYR A 168 -2.83 -7.52 -6.69
N ILE A 169 -2.47 -7.82 -5.45
CA ILE A 169 -1.31 -8.65 -5.09
C ILE A 169 -1.84 -9.83 -4.28
N VAL A 170 -1.35 -11.02 -4.58
CA VAL A 170 -1.62 -12.23 -3.81
C VAL A 170 -0.38 -12.58 -3.02
N ALA A 171 -0.52 -12.79 -1.72
CA ALA A 171 0.54 -13.24 -0.83
C ALA A 171 0.67 -14.78 -0.84
N GLU A 172 0.75 -15.36 -2.04
CA GLU A 172 0.66 -16.80 -2.29
C GLU A 172 1.65 -17.62 -1.47
N VAL A 173 2.89 -17.13 -1.30
CA VAL A 173 3.92 -17.81 -0.51
C VAL A 173 3.53 -17.88 0.95
N LEU A 174 3.03 -16.80 1.54
CA LEU A 174 2.56 -16.78 2.92
C LEU A 174 1.35 -17.71 3.12
N GLN A 175 0.40 -17.69 2.19
CA GLN A 175 -0.77 -18.57 2.22
C GLN A 175 -0.37 -20.05 2.18
N LYS A 176 0.47 -20.44 1.20
CA LYS A 176 0.96 -21.83 1.06
C LYS A 176 1.82 -22.28 2.24
N ALA A 177 2.56 -21.36 2.83
CA ALA A 177 3.38 -21.63 4.01
C ALA A 177 2.57 -21.72 5.32
N GLY A 178 1.27 -21.39 5.29
CA GLY A 178 0.40 -21.44 6.47
C GLY A 178 0.54 -20.27 7.42
N TYR A 179 1.05 -19.13 6.95
CA TYR A 179 1.15 -17.92 7.77
C TYR A 179 -0.24 -17.46 8.25
N LYS A 180 -0.35 -17.14 9.53
CA LYS A 180 -1.59 -16.64 10.13
C LYS A 180 -1.45 -15.16 10.42
N TYR A 181 -2.27 -14.35 9.73
CA TYR A 181 -2.32 -12.91 9.95
C TYR A 181 -2.87 -12.62 11.36
N HIS A 182 -2.20 -11.72 12.04
CA HIS A 182 -2.63 -11.21 13.35
C HIS A 182 -3.55 -10.00 13.21
N TYR A 183 -3.27 -9.16 12.22
CA TYR A 183 -4.06 -7.96 11.93
C TYR A 183 -4.84 -8.13 10.64
N ASP A 184 -6.16 -7.93 10.72
CA ASP A 184 -6.99 -7.56 9.59
C ASP A 184 -6.98 -6.04 9.40
N LEU A 185 -7.76 -5.53 8.42
CA LEU A 185 -7.78 -4.09 8.14
C LEU A 185 -8.37 -3.28 9.30
N ASP A 186 -9.42 -3.77 9.95
CA ASP A 186 -10.11 -3.07 11.04
C ASP A 186 -9.24 -3.00 12.30
N SER A 187 -8.64 -4.12 12.70
CA SER A 187 -7.73 -4.19 13.86
C SER A 187 -6.45 -3.41 13.64
N ALA A 188 -5.91 -3.40 12.42
CA ALA A 188 -4.75 -2.60 12.05
C ALA A 188 -5.00 -1.10 12.20
N MET A 189 -6.18 -0.61 11.77
CA MET A 189 -6.54 0.81 11.92
C MET A 189 -6.71 1.21 13.37
N ARG A 190 -7.31 0.35 14.22
CA ARG A 190 -7.44 0.59 15.66
C ARG A 190 -6.09 0.59 16.37
N ASP A 191 -5.23 -0.37 16.06
CA ASP A 191 -3.89 -0.43 16.64
C ASP A 191 -3.06 0.79 16.27
N TRP A 192 -3.14 1.28 15.03
CA TRP A 192 -2.53 2.54 14.62
C TRP A 192 -3.07 3.74 15.39
N GLN A 193 -4.40 3.82 15.60
CA GLN A 193 -4.99 4.89 16.41
C GLN A 193 -4.47 4.86 17.85
N ASN A 194 -4.41 3.68 18.46
CA ASN A 194 -3.93 3.50 19.83
C ASN A 194 -2.46 3.87 19.98
N GLU A 195 -1.63 3.49 19.02
CA GLU A 195 -0.19 3.77 19.04
C GLU A 195 0.12 5.25 18.79
N ARG A 196 -0.65 5.89 17.91
CA ARG A 196 -0.39 7.26 17.49
C ARG A 196 -1.70 8.07 17.34
N PRO A 197 -2.37 8.40 18.45
CA PRO A 197 -3.65 9.13 18.44
C PRO A 197 -3.58 10.46 17.69
N GLN A 198 -2.42 11.14 17.70
CA GLN A 198 -2.21 12.42 17.03
C GLN A 198 -2.36 12.35 15.49
N ASP A 199 -2.19 11.20 14.87
CA ASP A 199 -2.48 11.04 13.44
C ASP A 199 -3.98 11.09 13.16
N TRP A 200 -4.80 10.76 14.19
CA TRP A 200 -6.25 10.61 14.13
C TRP A 200 -7.03 11.81 14.70
N ASN A 201 -6.38 12.67 15.47
CA ASN A 201 -6.96 13.89 16.08
C ASN A 201 -6.90 15.12 15.17
#